data_3e354281118f35b9295b95cfa6fd5f0e
#
_entry.id   3e354281118f35b9295b95cfa6fd5f0e
#
_cell.length_a   1.000
_cell.length_b   1.000
_cell.length_c   1.000
_cell.angle_alpha   90.00
_cell.angle_beta   90.00
_cell.angle_gamma   90.00
#
_symmetry.space_group_name_H-M   'P 1'
#
loop_
_entity.id
_entity.type
_entity.pdbx_description
1 polymer ?
#
loop_
_entity_poly.entity_id
_entity_poly.type
_entity_poly.pdbx_seq_one_letter_code
_entity_poly.pdbx_strand_id
1 'polypeptide(L)'
;NEIVFSKVSNQIIHEKYGGVVPELASREHEKLLPTMLRDCLYQLKISLIEVDCIAVTQGPGLAGSLIAGVSFAKGLSLGSGIPIIGINHLEAHIYVNILSDRDLDFPFVCLLVSGGHTQLWLVKELGKYTLLGQTRDDAAGEAFDKGARILGLGYPGGPEIEKIAKKGNSDLINFPRALMVKGNLEFSFSGLKTSLLYYCKENKKTNINDIAA
;
A
#
# COMPACT_ATOMS: atom_id res chain seq x y z
N ASN A 1 23.08 2.21 9.74
CA ASN A 1 21.77 1.54 9.57
C ASN A 1 21.74 0.90 8.18
N GLU A 2 21.57 -0.41 8.12
CA GLU A 2 21.60 -1.17 6.87
C GLU A 2 20.50 -2.23 6.89
N ILE A 3 19.84 -2.47 5.73
CA ILE A 3 18.92 -3.58 5.54
C ILE A 3 19.76 -4.78 5.14
N VAL A 4 20.00 -5.70 6.07
CA VAL A 4 20.83 -6.89 5.85
C VAL A 4 20.09 -8.04 5.16
N PHE A 5 18.74 -8.05 5.26
CA PHE A 5 17.88 -9.02 4.60
C PHE A 5 16.45 -8.48 4.43
N SER A 6 15.82 -8.80 3.30
CA SER A 6 14.42 -8.49 3.05
C SER A 6 13.77 -9.64 2.30
N LYS A 7 12.58 -10.05 2.74
CA LYS A 7 11.79 -11.10 2.09
C LYS A 7 10.33 -10.70 1.99
N VAL A 8 9.78 -10.79 0.80
CA VAL A 8 8.38 -10.52 0.52
C VAL A 8 7.71 -11.78 0.00
N SER A 9 6.51 -12.07 0.44
CA SER A 9 5.67 -13.15 -0.07
C SER A 9 4.33 -12.56 -0.53
N ASN A 10 4.09 -12.58 -1.83
CA ASN A 10 2.83 -12.14 -2.41
C ASN A 10 1.77 -13.25 -2.24
N GLN A 11 0.63 -12.88 -1.70
CA GLN A 11 -0.49 -13.79 -1.51
C GLN A 11 -1.35 -13.87 -2.78
N ILE A 12 -0.89 -14.62 -3.78
CA ILE A 12 -1.52 -14.79 -5.11
C ILE A 12 -2.95 -15.32 -5.01
N ILE A 13 -3.30 -15.96 -3.89
CA ILE A 13 -4.64 -16.52 -3.65
C ILE A 13 -5.76 -15.49 -3.85
N HIS A 14 -5.47 -14.21 -3.63
CA HIS A 14 -6.45 -13.12 -3.74
C HIS A 14 -6.82 -12.76 -5.19
N GLU A 15 -6.00 -13.09 -6.16
CA GLU A 15 -6.26 -12.82 -7.59
C GLU A 15 -7.58 -13.46 -8.06
N LYS A 16 -7.87 -14.68 -7.57
CA LYS A 16 -9.12 -15.42 -7.90
C LYS A 16 -10.39 -14.69 -7.46
N TYR A 17 -10.27 -13.77 -6.50
CA TYR A 17 -11.40 -13.04 -5.93
C TYR A 17 -11.44 -11.58 -6.41
N GLY A 18 -10.49 -11.17 -7.25
CA GLY A 18 -10.38 -9.80 -7.76
C GLY A 18 -10.11 -8.75 -6.69
N GLY A 19 -9.46 -9.14 -5.59
CA GLY A 19 -9.11 -8.27 -4.47
C GLY A 19 -8.85 -9.04 -3.18
N VAL A 20 -8.39 -8.34 -2.15
CA VAL A 20 -8.02 -8.95 -0.88
C VAL A 20 -9.25 -9.52 -0.15
N VAL A 21 -9.17 -10.78 0.27
CA VAL A 21 -10.14 -11.45 1.15
C VAL A 21 -9.52 -11.50 2.55
N PRO A 22 -10.03 -10.72 3.54
CA PRO A 22 -9.39 -10.53 4.83
C PRO A 22 -9.11 -11.81 5.61
N GLU A 23 -10.04 -12.76 5.59
CA GLU A 23 -9.88 -14.04 6.29
C GLU A 23 -8.78 -14.90 5.67
N LEU A 24 -8.71 -14.96 4.34
CA LEU A 24 -7.63 -15.69 3.65
C LEU A 24 -6.28 -15.03 3.91
N ALA A 25 -6.23 -13.69 3.90
CA ALA A 25 -5.01 -12.96 4.22
C ALA A 25 -4.48 -13.32 5.62
N SER A 26 -5.35 -13.36 6.62
CA SER A 26 -5.02 -13.76 7.99
C SER A 26 -4.43 -15.16 8.06
N ARG A 27 -5.08 -16.14 7.45
CA ARG A 27 -4.63 -17.54 7.42
C ARG A 27 -3.28 -17.72 6.70
N GLU A 28 -3.05 -16.97 5.63
CA GLU A 28 -1.76 -17.00 4.94
C GLU A 28 -0.65 -16.38 5.80
N HIS A 29 -0.93 -15.32 6.56
CA HIS A 29 0.04 -14.78 7.52
C HIS A 29 0.45 -15.83 8.57
N GLU A 30 -0.52 -16.54 9.15
CA GLU A 30 -0.23 -17.61 10.15
C GLU A 30 0.70 -18.70 9.59
N LYS A 31 0.48 -19.10 8.33
CA LYS A 31 1.31 -20.14 7.67
C LYS A 31 2.70 -19.64 7.30
N LEU A 32 2.79 -18.40 6.79
CA LEU A 32 4.02 -17.90 6.18
C LEU A 32 5.00 -17.32 7.20
N LEU A 33 4.52 -16.64 8.26
CA LEU A 33 5.39 -15.97 9.22
C LEU A 33 6.47 -16.87 9.84
N PRO A 34 6.15 -18.08 10.34
CA PRO A 34 7.19 -18.95 10.92
C PRO A 34 8.25 -19.38 9.90
N THR A 35 7.82 -19.64 8.67
CA THR A 35 8.74 -20.06 7.59
C THR A 35 9.62 -18.91 7.15
N MET A 36 9.04 -17.71 6.97
CA MET A 36 9.80 -16.51 6.59
C MET A 36 10.84 -16.12 7.63
N LEU A 37 10.48 -16.20 8.93
CA LEU A 37 11.44 -15.95 10.01
C LEU A 37 12.59 -16.96 10.00
N ARG A 38 12.28 -18.27 9.92
CA ARG A 38 13.30 -19.32 9.85
C ARG A 38 14.25 -19.12 8.66
N ASP A 39 13.71 -18.78 7.50
CA ASP A 39 14.51 -18.52 6.29
C ASP A 39 15.41 -17.30 6.48
N CYS A 40 14.89 -16.24 7.11
CA CYS A 40 15.65 -15.02 7.43
C CYS A 40 16.85 -15.35 8.32
N LEU A 41 16.63 -16.02 9.46
CA LEU A 41 17.68 -16.42 10.39
C LEU A 41 18.72 -17.34 9.74
N TYR A 42 18.26 -18.28 8.92
CA TYR A 42 19.14 -19.20 8.19
C TYR A 42 20.04 -18.47 7.18
N GLN A 43 19.47 -17.53 6.40
CA GLN A 43 20.23 -16.76 5.39
C GLN A 43 21.26 -15.84 6.06
N LEU A 44 20.90 -15.23 7.17
CA LEU A 44 21.80 -14.37 7.93
C LEU A 44 22.79 -15.14 8.78
N LYS A 45 22.62 -16.46 8.94
CA LYS A 45 23.43 -17.34 9.81
C LYS A 45 23.47 -16.87 11.25
N ILE A 46 22.35 -16.34 11.76
CA ILE A 46 22.18 -15.92 13.15
C ILE A 46 21.10 -16.75 13.83
N SER A 47 21.16 -16.81 15.14
CA SER A 47 20.10 -17.36 15.98
C SER A 47 19.14 -16.26 16.43
N LEU A 48 17.92 -16.65 16.87
CA LEU A 48 16.93 -15.68 17.33
C LEU A 48 17.41 -14.87 18.54
N ILE A 49 18.24 -15.46 19.40
CA ILE A 49 18.76 -14.78 20.61
C ILE A 49 19.77 -13.67 20.31
N GLU A 50 20.29 -13.58 19.10
CA GLU A 50 21.16 -12.49 18.62
C GLU A 50 20.39 -11.28 18.11
N VAL A 51 19.03 -11.34 18.14
CA VAL A 51 18.15 -10.25 17.75
C VAL A 51 17.86 -9.38 18.96
N ASP A 52 18.13 -8.08 18.86
CA ASP A 52 17.94 -7.13 19.96
C ASP A 52 16.49 -6.71 20.18
N CYS A 53 15.66 -6.70 19.12
CA CYS A 53 14.27 -6.23 19.18
C CYS A 53 13.43 -6.82 18.05
N ILE A 54 12.15 -7.09 18.35
CA ILE A 54 11.14 -7.51 17.39
C ILE A 54 10.22 -6.32 17.09
N ALA A 55 10.22 -5.80 15.88
CA ALA A 55 9.30 -4.77 15.44
C ALA A 55 8.13 -5.40 14.66
N VAL A 56 6.89 -5.03 14.98
CA VAL A 56 5.70 -5.55 14.32
C VAL A 56 4.67 -4.45 14.04
N THR A 57 4.08 -4.45 12.85
CA THR A 57 2.98 -3.56 12.53
C THR A 57 1.77 -3.86 13.41
N GLN A 58 1.34 -2.83 14.19
CA GLN A 58 0.17 -2.95 15.09
C GLN A 58 -1.09 -2.29 14.54
N GLY A 59 -0.98 -1.50 13.48
CA GLY A 59 -2.07 -0.80 12.82
C GLY A 59 -1.62 0.47 12.10
N PRO A 60 -2.51 1.07 11.29
CA PRO A 60 -3.78 0.51 10.81
C PRO A 60 -3.60 -0.64 9.80
N GLY A 61 -4.67 -1.42 9.57
CA GLY A 61 -4.68 -2.54 8.62
C GLY A 61 -5.84 -3.51 8.87
N LEU A 62 -5.87 -4.60 8.13
CA LEU A 62 -6.88 -5.65 8.28
C LEU A 62 -6.72 -6.34 9.64
N ALA A 63 -7.78 -6.29 10.45
CA ALA A 63 -7.75 -6.76 11.84
C ALA A 63 -7.20 -8.20 11.98
N GLY A 64 -7.66 -9.13 11.14
CA GLY A 64 -7.18 -10.52 11.19
C GLY A 64 -5.69 -10.66 10.88
N SER A 65 -5.18 -9.94 9.87
CA SER A 65 -3.76 -9.95 9.52
C SER A 65 -2.90 -9.30 10.61
N LEU A 66 -3.37 -8.21 11.22
CA LEU A 66 -2.70 -7.56 12.35
C LEU A 66 -2.66 -8.49 13.58
N ILE A 67 -3.78 -9.16 13.89
CA ILE A 67 -3.83 -10.14 15.01
C ILE A 67 -2.83 -11.26 14.76
N ALA A 68 -2.77 -11.84 13.57
CA ALA A 68 -1.81 -12.90 13.24
C ALA A 68 -0.36 -12.42 13.43
N GLY A 69 0.00 -11.26 12.88
CA GLY A 69 1.35 -10.70 13.00
C GLY A 69 1.73 -10.36 14.45
N VAL A 70 0.85 -9.65 15.15
CA VAL A 70 1.11 -9.23 16.54
C VAL A 70 1.15 -10.44 17.49
N SER A 71 0.28 -11.44 17.32
CA SER A 71 0.29 -12.66 18.14
C SER A 71 1.57 -13.46 17.91
N PHE A 72 2.00 -13.60 16.66
CA PHE A 72 3.26 -14.25 16.33
C PHE A 72 4.46 -13.54 16.98
N ALA A 73 4.55 -12.23 16.83
CA ALA A 73 5.64 -11.42 17.43
C ALA A 73 5.64 -11.49 18.96
N LYS A 74 4.45 -11.44 19.59
CA LYS A 74 4.31 -11.63 21.05
C LYS A 74 4.76 -13.02 21.50
N GLY A 75 4.39 -14.07 20.75
CA GLY A 75 4.83 -15.43 21.03
C GLY A 75 6.35 -15.57 20.98
N LEU A 76 6.99 -14.97 19.97
CA LEU A 76 8.45 -14.93 19.87
C LEU A 76 9.08 -14.18 21.06
N SER A 77 8.57 -12.99 21.37
CA SER A 77 9.07 -12.17 22.48
C SER A 77 8.96 -12.91 23.83
N LEU A 78 7.80 -13.52 24.11
CA LEU A 78 7.60 -14.29 25.34
C LEU A 78 8.52 -15.51 25.43
N GLY A 79 8.73 -16.22 24.32
CA GLY A 79 9.56 -17.43 24.30
C GLY A 79 11.06 -17.16 24.32
N SER A 80 11.51 -16.02 23.79
CA SER A 80 12.93 -15.66 23.69
C SER A 80 13.41 -14.62 24.70
N GLY A 81 12.49 -13.87 25.33
CA GLY A 81 12.83 -12.72 26.16
C GLY A 81 13.19 -11.44 25.38
N ILE A 82 13.11 -11.46 24.05
CA ILE A 82 13.45 -10.32 23.18
C ILE A 82 12.37 -9.23 23.29
N PRO A 83 12.73 -7.95 23.46
CA PRO A 83 11.78 -6.85 23.49
C PRO A 83 10.97 -6.75 22.19
N ILE A 84 9.71 -6.33 22.31
CA ILE A 84 8.81 -6.11 21.18
C ILE A 84 8.41 -4.63 21.09
N ILE A 85 8.36 -4.08 19.88
CA ILE A 85 7.86 -2.75 19.62
C ILE A 85 6.77 -2.77 18.54
N GLY A 86 5.65 -2.09 18.83
CA GLY A 86 4.56 -1.90 17.86
C GLY A 86 4.83 -0.71 16.93
N ILE A 87 4.70 -0.93 15.63
CA ILE A 87 4.96 0.07 14.60
C ILE A 87 3.64 0.50 13.96
N ASN A 88 3.44 1.81 13.79
CA ASN A 88 2.34 2.33 12.99
C ASN A 88 2.65 2.14 11.49
N HIS A 89 1.73 1.50 10.76
CA HIS A 89 1.89 1.17 9.35
C HIS A 89 2.10 2.41 8.45
N LEU A 90 1.34 3.48 8.68
CA LEU A 90 1.44 4.71 7.88
C LEU A 90 2.74 5.45 8.19
N GLU A 91 3.16 5.45 9.44
CA GLU A 91 4.44 6.00 9.85
C GLU A 91 5.60 5.25 9.21
N ALA A 92 5.54 3.91 9.13
CA ALA A 92 6.54 3.11 8.43
C ALA A 92 6.67 3.50 6.95
N HIS A 93 5.57 3.83 6.27
CA HIS A 93 5.61 4.36 4.90
C HIS A 93 6.27 5.73 4.79
N ILE A 94 6.16 6.59 5.80
CA ILE A 94 6.88 7.87 5.84
C ILE A 94 8.37 7.60 6.07
N TYR A 95 8.71 6.72 7.01
CA TYR A 95 10.10 6.39 7.35
C TYR A 95 10.91 5.78 6.19
N VAL A 96 10.27 5.04 5.28
CA VAL A 96 10.97 4.42 4.15
C VAL A 96 11.66 5.44 3.25
N ASN A 97 11.15 6.67 3.18
CA ASN A 97 11.79 7.74 2.40
C ASN A 97 13.15 8.12 2.99
N ILE A 98 13.28 8.15 4.32
CA ILE A 98 14.53 8.44 5.03
C ILE A 98 15.55 7.29 4.86
N LEU A 99 15.05 6.04 4.72
CA LEU A 99 15.93 4.91 4.40
C LEU A 99 16.45 4.95 2.97
N SER A 100 15.62 5.46 2.04
CA SER A 100 15.94 5.53 0.61
C SER A 100 16.85 6.73 0.29
N ASP A 101 16.63 7.84 0.98
CA ASP A 101 17.40 9.08 0.84
C ASP A 101 17.82 9.58 2.23
N ARG A 102 19.11 9.39 2.55
CA ARG A 102 19.68 9.77 3.85
C ARG A 102 19.89 11.28 3.99
N ASP A 103 19.90 11.99 2.87
CA ASP A 103 20.11 13.44 2.80
C ASP A 103 18.77 14.20 2.81
N LEU A 104 17.66 13.49 3.02
CA LEU A 104 16.32 14.07 3.11
C LEU A 104 16.18 14.95 4.36
N ASP A 105 16.16 16.26 4.15
CA ASP A 105 16.04 17.25 5.20
C ASP A 105 14.58 17.45 5.67
N PHE A 106 14.42 17.81 6.95
CA PHE A 106 13.16 18.25 7.51
C PHE A 106 13.00 19.78 7.44
N PRO A 107 11.77 20.33 7.26
CA PRO A 107 10.54 19.60 7.02
C PRO A 107 10.36 19.21 5.55
N PHE A 108 9.64 18.12 5.28
CA PHE A 108 9.22 17.72 3.93
C PHE A 108 7.75 17.35 3.85
N VAL A 109 7.21 17.29 2.64
CA VAL A 109 5.84 16.84 2.38
C VAL A 109 5.91 15.42 1.83
N CYS A 110 5.15 14.51 2.45
CA CYS A 110 5.04 13.12 2.03
C CYS A 110 3.63 12.85 1.46
N LEU A 111 3.56 12.44 0.21
CA LEU A 111 2.35 11.90 -0.40
C LEU A 111 2.34 10.37 -0.22
N LEU A 112 1.46 9.90 0.66
CA LEU A 112 1.24 8.49 0.89
C LEU A 112 0.10 8.00 -0.01
N VAL A 113 0.41 7.08 -0.93
CA VAL A 113 -0.55 6.49 -1.88
C VAL A 113 -0.48 4.97 -1.80
N SER A 114 -1.61 4.34 -1.52
CA SER A 114 -1.73 2.88 -1.44
C SER A 114 -3.13 2.42 -1.86
N GLY A 115 -3.39 1.12 -1.74
CA GLY A 115 -4.72 0.55 -1.96
C GLY A 115 -5.77 1.03 -0.96
N GLY A 116 -5.38 1.39 0.26
CA GLY A 116 -6.30 1.82 1.33
C GLY A 116 -6.18 3.28 1.76
N HIS A 117 -5.11 3.98 1.36
CA HIS A 117 -4.84 5.34 1.82
C HIS A 117 -4.36 6.24 0.69
N THR A 118 -4.84 7.48 0.70
CA THR A 118 -4.30 8.58 -0.09
C THR A 118 -4.29 9.81 0.80
N GLN A 119 -3.10 10.18 1.26
CA GLN A 119 -2.91 11.19 2.30
C GLN A 119 -1.69 12.04 1.98
N LEU A 120 -1.77 13.33 2.31
CA LEU A 120 -0.69 14.29 2.21
C LEU A 120 -0.27 14.71 3.63
N TRP A 121 0.99 14.49 3.97
CA TRP A 121 1.53 14.74 5.29
C TRP A 121 2.65 15.76 5.26
N LEU A 122 2.64 16.70 6.20
CA LEU A 122 3.81 17.52 6.53
C LEU A 122 4.59 16.81 7.62
N VAL A 123 5.80 16.41 7.32
CA VAL A 123 6.75 15.77 8.23
C VAL A 123 7.71 16.85 8.73
N LYS A 124 7.53 17.29 9.97
CA LYS A 124 8.35 18.33 10.58
C LYS A 124 9.65 17.78 11.16
N GLU A 125 9.58 16.64 11.75
CA GLU A 125 10.68 15.81 12.27
C GLU A 125 10.16 14.39 12.51
N LEU A 126 11.01 13.46 12.87
CA LEU A 126 10.62 12.08 13.22
C LEU A 126 9.62 12.09 14.38
N GLY A 127 8.47 11.45 14.20
CA GLY A 127 7.40 11.40 15.19
C GLY A 127 6.49 12.65 15.22
N LYS A 128 6.79 13.70 14.44
CA LYS A 128 5.95 14.92 14.38
C LYS A 128 5.36 15.15 12.99
N TYR A 129 4.16 14.67 12.80
CA TYR A 129 3.44 14.70 11.54
C TYR A 129 2.18 15.56 11.64
N THR A 130 1.86 16.26 10.55
CA THR A 130 0.60 17.00 10.40
C THR A 130 -0.08 16.53 9.12
N LEU A 131 -1.28 15.98 9.23
CA LEU A 131 -2.11 15.64 8.06
C LEU A 131 -2.57 16.93 7.39
N LEU A 132 -2.18 17.14 6.14
CA LEU A 132 -2.55 18.30 5.33
C LEU A 132 -3.83 18.06 4.53
N GLY A 133 -4.02 16.83 4.06
CA GLY A 133 -5.18 16.43 3.28
C GLY A 133 -5.24 14.91 3.09
N GLN A 134 -6.42 14.44 2.75
CA GLN A 134 -6.64 13.01 2.49
C GLN A 134 -7.77 12.82 1.49
N THR A 135 -7.94 11.60 0.99
CA THR A 135 -9.09 11.30 0.16
C THR A 135 -10.38 11.34 0.98
N ARG A 136 -11.46 11.86 0.35
CA ARG A 136 -12.82 11.89 0.90
C ARG A 136 -13.61 10.62 0.63
N ASP A 137 -13.11 9.79 -0.27
CA ASP A 137 -13.81 8.58 -0.72
C ASP A 137 -12.80 7.45 -1.00
N ASP A 138 -12.75 6.90 -2.20
CA ASP A 138 -11.81 5.82 -2.55
C ASP A 138 -10.34 6.29 -2.41
N ALA A 139 -9.45 5.41 -1.99
CA ALA A 139 -8.03 5.63 -2.14
C ALA A 139 -7.62 5.52 -3.63
N ALA A 140 -6.50 6.13 -4.01
CA ALA A 140 -6.04 6.10 -5.40
C ALA A 140 -5.83 4.67 -5.92
N GLY A 141 -5.19 3.78 -5.13
CA GLY A 141 -5.02 2.38 -5.52
C GLY A 141 -6.33 1.65 -5.67
N GLU A 142 -7.30 1.87 -4.76
CA GLU A 142 -8.66 1.33 -4.88
C GLU A 142 -9.37 1.86 -6.12
N ALA A 143 -9.19 3.14 -6.47
CA ALA A 143 -9.73 3.73 -7.69
C ALA A 143 -9.13 3.07 -8.94
N PHE A 144 -7.84 2.78 -8.96
CA PHE A 144 -7.18 2.01 -10.01
C PHE A 144 -7.74 0.59 -10.14
N ASP A 145 -7.93 -0.13 -9.03
CA ASP A 145 -8.49 -1.49 -9.05
C ASP A 145 -9.93 -1.50 -9.60
N LYS A 146 -10.74 -0.52 -9.18
CA LYS A 146 -12.11 -0.34 -9.70
C LYS A 146 -12.12 0.06 -11.17
N GLY A 147 -11.20 0.94 -11.59
CA GLY A 147 -11.00 1.34 -12.98
C GLY A 147 -10.60 0.16 -13.86
N ALA A 148 -9.63 -0.62 -13.44
CA ALA A 148 -9.19 -1.84 -14.13
C ALA A 148 -10.35 -2.82 -14.33
N ARG A 149 -11.17 -3.02 -13.30
CA ARG A 149 -12.37 -3.86 -13.40
C ARG A 149 -13.37 -3.34 -14.43
N ILE A 150 -13.59 -2.01 -14.50
CA ILE A 150 -14.46 -1.39 -15.52
C ILE A 150 -13.91 -1.64 -16.92
N LEU A 151 -12.58 -1.59 -17.07
CA LEU A 151 -11.88 -1.82 -18.35
C LEU A 151 -11.72 -3.31 -18.70
N GLY A 152 -12.13 -4.23 -17.84
CA GLY A 152 -11.95 -5.68 -18.05
C GLY A 152 -10.51 -6.15 -17.90
N LEU A 153 -9.68 -5.42 -17.15
CA LEU A 153 -8.28 -5.76 -16.86
C LEU A 153 -8.15 -6.60 -15.59
N GLY A 154 -6.94 -7.15 -15.38
CA GLY A 154 -6.61 -7.96 -14.22
C GLY A 154 -6.44 -7.20 -12.90
N TYR A 155 -6.06 -7.93 -11.87
CA TYR A 155 -5.71 -7.43 -10.54
C TYR A 155 -4.24 -7.77 -10.22
N PRO A 156 -3.48 -6.87 -9.59
CA PRO A 156 -3.82 -5.50 -9.14
C PRO A 156 -4.00 -4.53 -10.32
N GLY A 157 -5.00 -3.64 -10.20
CA GLY A 157 -5.44 -2.78 -11.31
C GLY A 157 -4.43 -1.70 -11.72
N GLY A 158 -3.71 -1.11 -10.78
CA GLY A 158 -2.73 -0.06 -11.06
C GLY A 158 -1.70 -0.47 -12.11
N PRO A 159 -0.93 -1.55 -11.90
CA PRO A 159 0.05 -2.04 -12.86
C PRO A 159 -0.54 -2.41 -14.24
N GLU A 160 -1.74 -2.98 -14.26
CA GLU A 160 -2.40 -3.35 -15.52
C GLU A 160 -2.85 -2.11 -16.31
N ILE A 161 -3.40 -1.09 -15.64
CA ILE A 161 -3.74 0.19 -16.28
C ILE A 161 -2.46 0.87 -16.79
N GLU A 162 -1.42 0.98 -15.98
CA GLU A 162 -0.15 1.59 -16.39
C GLU A 162 0.44 0.95 -17.64
N LYS A 163 0.41 -0.37 -17.71
CA LYS A 163 0.95 -1.14 -18.84
C LYS A 163 0.28 -0.80 -20.17
N ILE A 164 -1.05 -0.64 -20.19
CA ILE A 164 -1.78 -0.31 -21.40
C ILE A 164 -1.79 1.20 -21.67
N ALA A 165 -1.83 2.04 -20.64
CA ALA A 165 -1.78 3.50 -20.73
C ALA A 165 -0.53 3.99 -21.47
N LYS A 166 0.63 3.34 -21.29
CA LYS A 166 1.89 3.64 -22.02
C LYS A 166 1.76 3.56 -23.54
N LYS A 167 0.71 2.92 -24.07
CA LYS A 167 0.43 2.77 -25.51
C LYS A 167 -0.71 3.68 -25.97
N GLY A 168 -1.32 4.42 -25.07
CA GLY A 168 -2.45 5.31 -25.33
C GLY A 168 -2.04 6.76 -25.51
N ASN A 169 -3.01 7.57 -25.90
CA ASN A 169 -2.89 9.03 -26.01
C ASN A 169 -3.63 9.71 -24.86
N SER A 170 -2.88 10.26 -23.90
CA SER A 170 -3.40 10.94 -22.70
C SER A 170 -4.17 12.24 -23.00
N ASP A 171 -4.05 12.79 -24.21
CA ASP A 171 -4.71 14.04 -24.59
C ASP A 171 -6.08 13.81 -25.24
N LEU A 172 -6.44 12.54 -25.48
CA LEU A 172 -7.67 12.22 -26.23
C LEU A 172 -8.94 12.34 -25.38
N ILE A 173 -8.87 12.02 -24.10
CA ILE A 173 -10.02 11.96 -23.21
C ILE A 173 -9.75 12.80 -21.96
N ASN A 174 -10.58 13.80 -21.73
CA ASN A 174 -10.45 14.65 -20.56
C ASN A 174 -11.43 14.21 -19.46
N PHE A 175 -10.98 13.36 -18.56
CA PHE A 175 -11.75 12.97 -17.38
C PHE A 175 -11.78 14.08 -16.32
N PRO A 176 -12.85 14.18 -15.50
CA PRO A 176 -12.97 15.21 -14.49
C PRO A 176 -11.90 15.03 -13.39
N ARG A 177 -11.33 16.16 -12.97
CA ARG A 177 -10.42 16.25 -11.82
C ARG A 177 -11.18 16.88 -10.66
N ALA A 178 -11.36 16.10 -9.58
CA ALA A 178 -12.12 16.55 -8.42
C ALA A 178 -11.32 17.55 -7.57
N LEU A 179 -12.05 18.38 -6.82
CA LEU A 179 -11.52 19.23 -5.74
C LEU A 179 -10.42 20.23 -6.16
N MET A 180 -10.37 20.64 -7.43
CA MET A 180 -9.39 21.60 -8.00
C MET A 180 -9.64 23.04 -7.56
N VAL A 181 -9.88 23.26 -6.25
CA VAL A 181 -10.07 24.60 -5.66
C VAL A 181 -8.76 25.04 -5.00
N LYS A 182 -8.36 26.29 -5.26
CA LYS A 182 -7.12 26.84 -4.68
C LYS A 182 -7.11 26.71 -3.15
N GLY A 183 -6.02 26.13 -2.62
CA GLY A 183 -5.83 25.92 -1.18
C GLY A 183 -6.45 24.63 -0.65
N ASN A 184 -7.21 23.88 -1.44
CA ASN A 184 -7.68 22.55 -1.07
C ASN A 184 -6.56 21.52 -1.28
N LEU A 185 -6.30 20.68 -0.26
CA LEU A 185 -5.29 19.63 -0.29
C LEU A 185 -5.91 18.23 -0.19
N GLU A 186 -7.23 18.12 -0.29
CA GLU A 186 -7.93 16.84 -0.25
C GLU A 186 -8.08 16.23 -1.65
N PHE A 187 -8.34 14.93 -1.69
CA PHE A 187 -8.52 14.16 -2.91
C PHE A 187 -9.94 13.56 -2.98
N SER A 188 -10.39 13.22 -4.19
CA SER A 188 -11.60 12.43 -4.41
C SER A 188 -11.48 11.71 -5.77
N PHE A 189 -11.83 10.44 -5.79
CA PHE A 189 -11.75 9.57 -6.97
C PHE A 189 -13.10 9.00 -7.40
N SER A 190 -14.16 9.18 -6.61
CA SER A 190 -15.50 8.62 -6.92
C SER A 190 -16.09 9.20 -8.20
N GLY A 191 -15.91 10.50 -8.44
CA GLY A 191 -16.35 11.18 -9.66
C GLY A 191 -15.62 10.68 -10.91
N LEU A 192 -14.30 10.46 -10.80
CA LEU A 192 -13.48 9.89 -11.87
C LEU A 192 -13.96 8.49 -12.26
N LYS A 193 -14.14 7.62 -11.26
CA LYS A 193 -14.65 6.25 -11.48
C LYS A 193 -16.01 6.24 -12.20
N THR A 194 -16.92 7.12 -11.78
CA THR A 194 -18.25 7.23 -12.36
C THR A 194 -18.17 7.71 -13.79
N SER A 195 -17.35 8.72 -14.08
CA SER A 195 -17.11 9.24 -15.42
C SER A 195 -16.53 8.16 -16.34
N LEU A 196 -15.53 7.42 -15.89
CA LEU A 196 -14.93 6.28 -16.61
C LEU A 196 -16.02 5.24 -16.98
N LEU A 197 -16.87 4.86 -16.02
CA LEU A 197 -17.94 3.88 -16.25
C LEU A 197 -18.91 4.33 -17.35
N TYR A 198 -19.35 5.60 -17.31
CA TYR A 198 -20.26 6.12 -18.32
C TYR A 198 -19.57 6.25 -19.66
N TYR A 199 -18.35 6.75 -19.70
CA TYR A 199 -17.57 6.87 -20.94
C TYR A 199 -17.44 5.52 -21.65
N CYS A 200 -17.07 4.45 -20.92
CA CYS A 200 -16.95 3.11 -21.51
C CYS A 200 -18.28 2.53 -22.01
N LYS A 201 -19.42 2.89 -21.38
CA LYS A 201 -20.74 2.47 -21.85
C LYS A 201 -21.15 3.14 -23.15
N GLU A 202 -20.85 4.41 -23.30
CA GLU A 202 -21.24 5.24 -24.45
C GLU A 202 -20.27 5.08 -25.64
N ASN A 203 -18.99 4.85 -25.37
CA ASN A 203 -17.90 4.86 -26.35
C ASN A 203 -17.26 3.48 -26.55
N LYS A 204 -18.05 2.44 -26.82
CA LYS A 204 -17.61 1.03 -26.93
C LYS A 204 -16.53 0.77 -27.98
N LYS A 205 -16.28 1.67 -28.91
CA LYS A 205 -15.31 1.54 -30.01
C LYS A 205 -13.97 2.23 -29.70
N THR A 206 -13.88 2.99 -28.61
CA THR A 206 -12.64 3.69 -28.24
C THR A 206 -11.58 2.69 -27.84
N ASN A 207 -10.35 2.94 -28.25
CA ASN A 207 -9.21 2.11 -27.89
C ASN A 207 -9.00 2.14 -26.36
N ILE A 208 -8.95 0.98 -25.74
CA ILE A 208 -8.77 0.83 -24.30
C ILE A 208 -7.47 1.49 -23.79
N ASN A 209 -6.42 1.52 -24.62
CA ASN A 209 -5.16 2.17 -24.28
C ASN A 209 -5.35 3.68 -24.07
N ASP A 210 -6.17 4.32 -24.93
CA ASP A 210 -6.45 5.76 -24.83
C ASP A 210 -7.36 6.09 -23.65
N ILE A 211 -8.24 5.14 -23.28
CA ILE A 211 -9.09 5.29 -22.08
C ILE A 211 -8.25 5.20 -20.80
N ALA A 212 -7.20 4.38 -20.81
CA ALA A 212 -6.31 4.15 -19.67
C ALA A 212 -5.25 5.23 -19.51
N ALA A 213 -4.91 5.96 -20.57
CA ALA A 213 -3.90 7.00 -20.59
C ALA A 213 -4.41 8.33 -20.05
#